data_f51b9bde51a4636f730323ea3119db1b
#
_entry.id   f51b9bde51a4636f730323ea3119db1b
#
_cell.length_a   1.000
_cell.length_b   1.000
_cell.length_c   1.000
_cell.angle_alpha   90.00
_cell.angle_beta   90.00
_cell.angle_gamma   90.00
#
_symmetry.space_group_name_H-M   'P 1'
#
loop_
_entity.id
_entity.type
_entity.pdbx_description
1 polymer ?
#
loop_
_entity_poly.entity_id
_entity_poly.type
_entity_poly.pdbx_seq_one_letter_code
_entity_poly.pdbx_strand_id
1 'polypeptide(L)'
;MKLRLWGVRGSIACPGPKTVEFGGNTPCLELRFGEKNRLVIIDAGTGIHPLGNRLVWNDIQDGPITAEIFITHTHWDHIIGFPFFRPIYIPGTKLNVYGPITFEDDSLEKIMGDLLRYRYFPVLHGELTADIKYSQLGECKMDLGDGITLKTKYLNHPLLCLGYRFEFQDKVLCTAYDTEPFRNVFSTDTNAADFDPVTCDEGKEAANEENEKLLDFYRDANILIHDCQYTKDEYFSSKVGWGHSFFEHAIDSALKANVKKIVLFHHDPLRTDQELFELEKHCQKHFGNQSDLEIVVAKEGMEIVI
;
A
#
# COMPACT_ATOMS: atom_id res chain seq x y z
N MET A 1 1.16 17.04 8.19
CA MET A 1 1.31 16.01 7.15
C MET A 1 0.07 16.00 6.28
N LYS A 2 0.22 15.85 4.96
CA LYS A 2 -0.91 15.76 4.01
C LYS A 2 -0.73 14.52 3.17
N LEU A 3 -1.81 13.84 2.84
CA LEU A 3 -1.81 12.73 1.91
C LEU A 3 -2.82 12.95 0.78
N ARG A 4 -2.54 12.36 -0.39
CA ARG A 4 -3.45 12.31 -1.53
C ARG A 4 -3.37 10.96 -2.21
N LEU A 5 -4.52 10.37 -2.51
CA LEU A 5 -4.65 9.09 -3.23
C LEU A 5 -4.69 9.35 -4.74
N TRP A 6 -3.83 8.71 -5.50
CA TRP A 6 -3.74 8.82 -6.96
C TRP A 6 -4.17 7.55 -7.67
N GLY A 7 -4.25 6.44 -6.96
CA GLY A 7 -4.76 5.16 -7.42
C GLY A 7 -5.16 4.32 -6.23
N VAL A 8 -6.28 3.60 -6.33
CA VAL A 8 -6.93 2.89 -5.22
C VAL A 8 -7.36 1.47 -5.56
N ARG A 9 -7.15 1.02 -6.81
CA ARG A 9 -7.55 -0.30 -7.30
C ARG A 9 -6.44 -1.32 -7.16
N GLY A 10 -6.79 -2.55 -6.80
CA GLY A 10 -5.87 -3.67 -6.77
C GLY A 10 -5.75 -4.39 -8.10
N SER A 11 -4.69 -5.17 -8.25
CA SER A 11 -4.40 -6.14 -9.29
C SER A 11 -4.23 -5.55 -10.71
N ILE A 12 -5.11 -4.69 -11.19
CA ILE A 12 -5.04 -4.07 -12.51
C ILE A 12 -5.84 -2.78 -12.59
N ALA A 13 -5.38 -1.83 -13.41
CA ALA A 13 -6.15 -0.64 -13.71
C ALA A 13 -7.46 -0.99 -14.43
N CYS A 14 -8.56 -0.39 -13.96
CA CYS A 14 -9.91 -0.66 -14.47
C CYS A 14 -10.65 0.63 -14.82
N PRO A 15 -10.18 1.41 -15.82
CA PRO A 15 -10.87 2.61 -16.26
C PRO A 15 -12.19 2.25 -16.94
N GLY A 16 -13.24 3.00 -16.65
CA GLY A 16 -14.52 2.77 -17.29
C GLY A 16 -15.69 3.47 -16.62
N PRO A 17 -16.88 3.43 -17.20
CA PRO A 17 -18.05 4.16 -16.69
C PRO A 17 -18.56 3.67 -15.32
N LYS A 18 -18.10 2.49 -14.88
CA LYS A 18 -18.46 1.91 -13.58
C LYS A 18 -17.48 2.20 -12.46
N THR A 19 -16.38 2.89 -12.77
CA THR A 19 -15.26 3.17 -11.84
C THR A 19 -14.86 4.65 -11.82
N VAL A 20 -15.70 5.53 -12.37
CA VAL A 20 -15.43 6.96 -12.52
C VAL A 20 -15.42 7.68 -11.17
N GLU A 21 -16.29 7.26 -10.24
CA GLU A 21 -16.48 7.94 -8.96
C GLU A 21 -15.36 7.63 -7.96
N PHE A 22 -14.95 6.36 -7.87
CA PHE A 22 -13.88 5.95 -6.96
C PHE A 22 -12.51 5.93 -7.62
N GLY A 23 -12.45 5.87 -8.94
CA GLY A 23 -11.23 5.81 -9.72
C GLY A 23 -10.86 4.40 -10.17
N GLY A 24 -10.04 4.31 -11.22
CA GLY A 24 -9.63 3.06 -11.86
C GLY A 24 -8.12 2.82 -11.88
N ASN A 25 -7.30 3.72 -11.30
CA ASN A 25 -5.86 3.56 -11.23
C ASN A 25 -5.41 2.65 -10.10
N THR A 26 -4.28 1.96 -10.30
CA THR A 26 -3.63 1.10 -9.31
C THR A 26 -2.76 1.90 -8.33
N PRO A 27 -2.30 1.32 -7.22
CA PRO A 27 -1.81 2.02 -6.04
C PRO A 27 -0.78 3.09 -6.31
N CYS A 28 -1.07 4.28 -5.84
CA CYS A 28 -0.11 5.37 -5.69
C CYS A 28 -0.62 6.37 -4.66
N LEU A 29 0.18 6.63 -3.64
CA LEU A 29 -0.10 7.58 -2.57
C LEU A 29 0.98 8.66 -2.55
N GLU A 30 0.57 9.93 -2.51
CA GLU A 30 1.43 11.08 -2.27
C GLU A 30 1.34 11.50 -0.81
N LEU A 31 2.50 11.65 -0.15
CA LEU A 31 2.63 12.24 1.17
C LEU A 31 3.45 13.52 1.09
N ARG A 32 3.04 14.53 1.86
CA ARG A 32 3.76 15.80 1.99
C ARG A 32 4.00 16.13 3.46
N PHE A 33 5.26 16.41 3.79
CA PHE A 33 5.69 16.66 5.18
C PHE A 33 6.20 18.09 5.36
N GLY A 34 5.74 18.71 6.46
CA GLY A 34 6.23 19.99 6.97
C GLY A 34 6.08 21.16 6.01
N GLU A 35 6.67 22.29 6.39
CA GLU A 35 6.64 23.53 5.60
C GLU A 35 7.44 23.44 4.30
N LYS A 36 8.49 22.60 4.28
CA LYS A 36 9.29 22.32 3.07
C LYS A 36 8.55 21.49 2.04
N ASN A 37 7.36 21.02 2.37
CA ASN A 37 6.51 20.23 1.46
C ASN A 37 7.21 18.98 0.91
N ARG A 38 8.07 18.33 1.75
CA ARG A 38 8.87 17.17 1.35
C ARG A 38 8.00 16.06 0.81
N LEU A 39 8.33 15.59 -0.39
CA LEU A 39 7.54 14.62 -1.15
C LEU A 39 7.99 13.20 -0.88
N VAL A 40 7.06 12.38 -0.42
CA VAL A 40 7.18 10.92 -0.36
C VAL A 40 6.04 10.31 -1.18
N ILE A 41 6.35 9.28 -1.95
CA ILE A 41 5.40 8.54 -2.78
C ILE A 41 5.42 7.09 -2.29
N ILE A 42 4.24 6.47 -2.15
CA ILE A 42 4.13 5.03 -1.87
C ILE A 42 3.48 4.38 -3.06
N ASP A 43 4.20 3.42 -3.64
CA ASP A 43 3.94 2.68 -4.86
C ASP A 43 3.88 3.52 -6.15
N ALA A 44 4.20 2.83 -7.23
CA ALA A 44 4.30 3.36 -8.58
C ALA A 44 3.36 2.62 -9.55
N GLY A 45 2.13 2.30 -9.09
CA GLY A 45 1.05 1.84 -9.93
C GLY A 45 0.63 2.90 -10.94
N THR A 46 -0.44 2.65 -11.70
CA THR A 46 -0.85 3.60 -12.76
C THR A 46 -1.20 4.99 -12.23
N GLY A 47 -1.56 5.11 -10.94
CA GLY A 47 -1.79 6.40 -10.28
C GLY A 47 -0.57 7.34 -10.26
N ILE A 48 0.66 6.81 -10.41
CA ILE A 48 1.86 7.65 -10.46
C ILE A 48 1.93 8.52 -11.72
N HIS A 49 1.26 8.11 -12.81
CA HIS A 49 1.21 8.89 -14.05
C HIS A 49 0.52 10.26 -13.87
N PRO A 50 -0.74 10.36 -13.38
CA PRO A 50 -1.36 11.66 -13.10
C PRO A 50 -0.61 12.44 -12.01
N LEU A 51 -0.04 11.80 -10.98
CA LEU A 51 0.83 12.46 -10.02
C LEU A 51 2.04 13.09 -10.72
N GLY A 52 2.75 12.33 -11.56
CA GLY A 52 3.91 12.82 -12.31
C GLY A 52 3.58 14.02 -13.19
N ASN A 53 2.43 14.03 -13.85
CA ASN A 53 1.96 15.18 -14.62
C ASN A 53 1.75 16.42 -13.73
N ARG A 54 1.10 16.26 -12.57
CA ARG A 54 0.89 17.36 -11.62
C ARG A 54 2.22 17.93 -11.12
N LEU A 55 3.18 17.07 -10.78
CA LEU A 55 4.51 17.52 -10.33
C LEU A 55 5.22 18.34 -11.39
N VAL A 56 5.16 17.93 -12.65
CA VAL A 56 5.78 18.64 -13.77
C VAL A 56 5.06 19.96 -14.09
N TRP A 57 3.74 20.07 -13.90
CA TRP A 57 3.03 21.31 -14.19
C TRP A 57 3.11 22.33 -13.06
N ASN A 58 3.21 21.87 -11.82
CA ASN A 58 3.16 22.74 -10.65
C ASN A 58 4.48 22.80 -9.90
N ASP A 59 4.97 21.68 -9.39
CA ASP A 59 6.07 21.65 -8.42
C ASP A 59 7.43 21.98 -9.04
N ILE A 60 7.63 21.70 -10.33
CA ILE A 60 8.89 22.00 -11.04
C ILE A 60 9.19 23.51 -11.11
N GLN A 61 8.17 24.34 -10.97
CA GLN A 61 8.33 25.81 -10.96
C GLN A 61 9.08 26.28 -9.71
N ASP A 62 9.03 25.50 -8.63
CA ASP A 62 9.72 25.76 -7.36
C ASP A 62 11.13 25.16 -7.33
N GLY A 63 11.54 24.45 -8.39
CA GLY A 63 12.86 23.82 -8.52
C GLY A 63 12.81 22.36 -9.01
N PRO A 64 13.97 21.70 -9.07
CA PRO A 64 14.05 20.31 -9.47
C PRO A 64 13.25 19.40 -8.51
N ILE A 65 12.52 18.43 -9.07
CA ILE A 65 11.73 17.49 -8.30
C ILE A 65 12.68 16.58 -7.48
N THR A 66 12.43 16.51 -6.18
CA THR A 66 13.12 15.58 -5.29
C THR A 66 12.06 14.78 -4.53
N ALA A 67 12.16 13.44 -4.55
CA ALA A 67 11.21 12.58 -3.88
C ALA A 67 11.86 11.28 -3.36
N GLU A 68 11.28 10.73 -2.29
CA GLU A 68 11.43 9.34 -1.91
C GLU A 68 10.25 8.54 -2.43
N ILE A 69 10.53 7.41 -3.09
CA ILE A 69 9.49 6.45 -3.56
C ILE A 69 9.68 5.17 -2.78
N PHE A 70 8.66 4.75 -2.04
CA PHE A 70 8.64 3.51 -1.27
C PHE A 70 7.75 2.51 -1.98
N ILE A 71 8.33 1.43 -2.52
CA ILE A 71 7.61 0.32 -3.17
C ILE A 71 7.28 -0.70 -2.10
N THR A 72 6.00 -1.01 -1.92
CA THR A 72 5.56 -2.02 -0.95
C THR A 72 5.99 -3.41 -1.34
N HIS A 73 5.82 -3.76 -2.61
CA HIS A 73 6.29 -4.99 -3.24
C HIS A 73 6.26 -4.83 -4.78
N THR A 74 6.72 -5.84 -5.51
CA THR A 74 6.98 -5.71 -6.94
C THR A 74 5.93 -6.36 -7.84
N HIS A 75 4.69 -6.59 -7.38
CA HIS A 75 3.59 -6.92 -8.28
C HIS A 75 3.33 -5.76 -9.25
N TRP A 76 2.83 -6.09 -10.43
CA TRP A 76 2.73 -5.12 -11.52
C TRP A 76 1.87 -3.91 -11.18
N ASP A 77 0.76 -4.10 -10.50
CA ASP A 77 -0.13 -3.00 -10.13
C ASP A 77 0.51 -1.98 -9.18
N HIS A 78 1.62 -2.34 -8.52
CA HIS A 78 2.40 -1.45 -7.66
C HIS A 78 3.59 -0.78 -8.35
N ILE A 79 4.01 -1.25 -9.54
CA ILE A 79 5.21 -0.73 -10.22
C ILE A 79 5.01 -0.37 -11.70
N ILE A 80 3.94 -0.84 -12.36
CA ILE A 80 3.74 -0.72 -13.81
C ILE A 80 3.67 0.73 -14.31
N GLY A 81 3.30 1.67 -13.45
CA GLY A 81 3.24 3.09 -13.78
C GLY A 81 4.59 3.80 -13.80
N PHE A 82 5.64 3.20 -13.22
CA PHE A 82 6.95 3.83 -13.11
C PHE A 82 7.52 4.33 -14.45
N PRO A 83 7.48 3.57 -15.55
CA PRO A 83 7.94 4.05 -16.86
C PRO A 83 7.18 5.29 -17.36
N PHE A 84 6.00 5.56 -16.85
CA PHE A 84 5.15 6.70 -17.22
C PHE A 84 5.22 7.87 -16.23
N PHE A 85 6.10 7.78 -15.22
CA PHE A 85 6.34 8.84 -14.26
C PHE A 85 7.22 9.93 -14.86
N ARG A 86 6.62 10.96 -15.42
CA ARG A 86 7.29 12.03 -16.18
C ARG A 86 8.56 12.59 -15.53
N PRO A 87 8.65 12.78 -14.20
CA PRO A 87 9.85 13.29 -13.55
C PRO A 87 11.14 12.49 -13.86
N ILE A 88 11.07 11.18 -14.15
CA ILE A 88 12.27 10.38 -14.47
C ILE A 88 12.99 10.82 -15.76
N TYR A 89 12.28 11.56 -16.65
CA TYR A 89 12.80 12.10 -17.90
C TYR A 89 13.25 13.56 -17.80
N ILE A 90 13.23 14.16 -16.61
CA ILE A 90 13.53 15.56 -16.41
C ILE A 90 14.90 15.71 -15.76
N PRO A 91 15.89 16.36 -16.44
CA PRO A 91 17.19 16.62 -15.86
C PRO A 91 17.10 17.39 -14.54
N GLY A 92 17.92 16.99 -13.56
CA GLY A 92 17.93 17.58 -12.22
C GLY A 92 16.95 16.95 -11.22
N THR A 93 16.00 16.13 -11.68
CA THR A 93 15.18 15.32 -10.78
C THR A 93 16.05 14.35 -9.98
N LYS A 94 15.75 14.21 -8.68
CA LYS A 94 16.45 13.29 -7.76
C LYS A 94 15.44 12.38 -7.08
N LEU A 95 15.62 11.09 -7.23
CA LEU A 95 14.73 10.09 -6.66
C LEU A 95 15.53 9.08 -5.82
N ASN A 96 15.07 8.83 -4.60
CA ASN A 96 15.51 7.69 -3.82
C ASN A 96 14.38 6.67 -3.81
N VAL A 97 14.58 5.52 -4.43
CA VAL A 97 13.59 4.44 -4.55
C VAL A 97 13.95 3.35 -3.56
N TYR A 98 13.03 3.06 -2.66
CA TYR A 98 13.16 2.03 -1.64
C TYR A 98 12.14 0.92 -1.91
N GLY A 99 12.48 -0.33 -1.62
CA GLY A 99 11.56 -1.45 -1.73
C GLY A 99 12.06 -2.67 -0.97
N PRO A 100 11.28 -3.76 -0.89
CA PRO A 100 11.66 -4.94 -0.13
C PRO A 100 12.87 -5.65 -0.74
N ILE A 101 13.56 -6.42 0.08
CA ILE A 101 14.48 -7.45 -0.36
C ILE A 101 13.68 -8.48 -1.17
N THR A 102 14.25 -9.02 -2.24
CA THR A 102 13.58 -10.03 -3.07
C THR A 102 14.18 -11.41 -2.82
N PHE A 103 13.39 -12.46 -3.01
CA PHE A 103 13.86 -13.85 -2.87
C PHE A 103 14.74 -14.30 -4.05
N GLU A 104 14.63 -13.64 -5.19
CA GLU A 104 15.27 -14.03 -6.45
C GLU A 104 16.66 -13.40 -6.63
N ASP A 105 17.27 -12.86 -5.59
CA ASP A 105 18.56 -12.13 -5.61
C ASP A 105 18.65 -10.97 -6.63
N ASP A 106 17.53 -10.58 -7.23
CA ASP A 106 17.46 -9.43 -8.11
C ASP A 106 17.43 -8.12 -7.32
N SER A 107 18.25 -7.17 -7.70
CA SER A 107 18.20 -5.84 -7.10
C SER A 107 16.93 -5.10 -7.48
N LEU A 108 16.45 -4.22 -6.59
CA LEU A 108 15.31 -3.34 -6.91
C LEU A 108 15.56 -2.54 -8.20
N GLU A 109 16.79 -2.08 -8.42
CA GLU A 109 17.20 -1.40 -9.66
C GLU A 109 16.96 -2.27 -10.90
N LYS A 110 17.33 -3.56 -10.84
CA LYS A 110 17.13 -4.49 -11.94
C LYS A 110 15.64 -4.70 -12.22
N ILE A 111 14.82 -4.90 -11.18
CA ILE A 111 13.38 -5.12 -11.32
C ILE A 111 12.71 -3.89 -11.93
N MET A 112 12.99 -2.69 -11.41
CA MET A 112 12.45 -1.44 -11.95
C MET A 112 12.97 -1.15 -13.36
N GLY A 113 14.24 -1.50 -13.64
CA GLY A 113 14.87 -1.38 -14.95
C GLY A 113 14.28 -2.34 -15.99
N ASP A 114 13.82 -3.52 -15.57
CA ASP A 114 13.21 -4.50 -16.46
C ASP A 114 11.86 -4.02 -17.05
N LEU A 115 11.17 -3.09 -16.38
CA LEU A 115 10.00 -2.41 -16.95
C LEU A 115 10.35 -1.52 -18.15
N LEU A 116 11.61 -1.08 -18.25
CA LEU A 116 12.14 -0.16 -19.26
C LEU A 116 12.98 -0.90 -20.33
N ARG A 117 12.63 -2.12 -20.68
CA ARG A 117 13.26 -2.86 -21.79
C ARG A 117 12.56 -2.56 -23.11
N TYR A 118 13.30 -2.41 -24.20
CA TYR A 118 12.76 -2.10 -25.55
C TYR A 118 11.63 -3.02 -26.01
N ARG A 119 11.57 -4.27 -25.52
CA ARG A 119 10.46 -5.16 -25.84
C ARG A 119 9.13 -4.75 -25.20
N TYR A 120 9.17 -3.90 -24.17
CA TYR A 120 8.00 -3.45 -23.41
C TYR A 120 7.83 -1.93 -23.45
N PHE A 121 8.94 -1.19 -23.54
CA PHE A 121 8.95 0.26 -23.44
C PHE A 121 10.04 0.86 -24.36
N PRO A 122 9.78 2.01 -25.04
CA PRO A 122 10.70 2.57 -26.04
C PRO A 122 11.92 3.29 -25.46
N VAL A 123 12.08 3.35 -24.16
CA VAL A 123 13.22 3.99 -23.46
C VAL A 123 13.86 2.98 -22.51
N LEU A 124 15.19 2.88 -22.53
CA LEU A 124 15.94 2.04 -21.57
C LEU A 124 16.15 2.77 -20.24
N HIS A 125 16.31 1.99 -19.17
CA HIS A 125 16.62 2.53 -17.85
C HIS A 125 17.86 3.47 -17.85
N GLY A 126 18.93 3.09 -18.58
CA GLY A 126 20.14 3.91 -18.71
C GLY A 126 19.99 5.20 -19.53
N GLU A 127 18.84 5.42 -20.18
CA GLU A 127 18.52 6.66 -20.93
C GLU A 127 17.73 7.66 -20.09
N LEU A 128 17.36 7.31 -18.85
CA LEU A 128 16.68 8.22 -17.93
C LEU A 128 17.60 9.37 -17.55
N THR A 129 17.03 10.56 -17.42
CA THR A 129 17.80 11.79 -17.14
C THR A 129 17.78 12.21 -15.67
N ALA A 130 16.90 11.60 -14.87
CA ALA A 130 16.87 11.78 -13.42
C ALA A 130 18.03 11.04 -12.74
N ASP A 131 18.51 11.57 -11.61
CA ASP A 131 19.42 10.87 -10.68
C ASP A 131 18.55 9.95 -9.78
N ILE A 132 18.60 8.65 -10.03
CA ILE A 132 17.78 7.66 -9.33
C ILE A 132 18.70 6.73 -8.54
N LYS A 133 18.45 6.63 -7.23
CA LYS A 133 19.14 5.72 -6.33
C LYS A 133 18.18 4.67 -5.81
N TYR A 134 18.59 3.40 -5.83
CA TYR A 134 17.77 2.28 -5.37
C TYR A 134 18.36 1.70 -4.09
N SER A 135 17.49 1.36 -3.14
CA SER A 135 17.88 0.73 -1.88
C SER A 135 16.84 -0.31 -1.46
N GLN A 136 17.31 -1.47 -1.01
CA GLN A 136 16.43 -2.52 -0.49
C GLN A 136 16.28 -2.38 1.02
N LEU A 137 15.06 -2.62 1.52
CA LEU A 137 14.70 -2.57 2.92
C LEU A 137 14.17 -3.92 3.40
N GLY A 138 14.53 -4.27 4.64
CA GLY A 138 13.83 -5.26 5.46
C GLY A 138 12.98 -4.55 6.52
N GLU A 139 12.61 -5.27 7.58
CA GLU A 139 12.05 -4.64 8.78
C GLU A 139 13.09 -3.75 9.45
N CYS A 140 12.81 -2.47 9.56
CA CYS A 140 13.75 -1.51 10.12
C CYS A 140 13.06 -0.28 10.73
N LYS A 141 13.85 0.51 11.44
CA LYS A 141 13.53 1.89 11.81
C LYS A 141 14.58 2.80 11.21
N MET A 142 14.15 3.82 10.48
CA MET A 142 15.01 4.75 9.76
C MET A 142 14.60 6.20 10.07
N ASP A 143 15.58 7.05 10.27
CA ASP A 143 15.40 8.51 10.28
C ASP A 143 15.55 9.02 8.83
N LEU A 144 14.48 9.56 8.27
CA LEU A 144 14.50 10.16 6.94
C LEU A 144 14.99 11.61 6.95
N GLY A 145 15.28 12.19 8.14
CA GLY A 145 15.56 13.60 8.32
C GLY A 145 14.28 14.47 8.42
N ASP A 146 14.46 15.76 8.63
CA ASP A 146 13.37 16.73 8.82
C ASP A 146 12.34 16.33 9.91
N GLY A 147 12.73 15.46 10.86
CA GLY A 147 11.87 14.96 11.93
C GLY A 147 10.91 13.84 11.51
N ILE A 148 11.15 13.20 10.38
CA ILE A 148 10.35 12.08 9.89
C ILE A 148 11.04 10.76 10.26
N THR A 149 10.36 9.92 11.03
CA THR A 149 10.77 8.55 11.30
C THR A 149 9.94 7.59 10.47
N LEU A 150 10.61 6.66 9.80
CA LEU A 150 9.99 5.53 9.10
C LEU A 150 10.22 4.25 9.91
N LYS A 151 9.18 3.43 10.04
CA LYS A 151 9.28 2.02 10.45
C LYS A 151 8.68 1.15 9.36
N THR A 152 9.27 -0.01 9.14
CA THR A 152 8.80 -1.00 8.15
C THR A 152 8.47 -2.31 8.83
N LYS A 153 7.46 -3.02 8.31
CA LYS A 153 7.03 -4.33 8.80
C LYS A 153 6.62 -5.20 7.63
N TYR A 154 7.04 -6.47 7.60
CA TYR A 154 6.52 -7.42 6.63
C TYR A 154 5.04 -7.72 6.88
N LEU A 155 4.29 -7.72 5.80
CA LEU A 155 2.86 -8.03 5.73
C LEU A 155 2.67 -9.47 5.27
N ASN A 156 1.49 -10.03 5.52
CA ASN A 156 1.15 -11.39 5.09
C ASN A 156 0.67 -11.40 3.62
N HIS A 157 1.62 -11.51 2.72
CA HIS A 157 1.39 -11.56 1.28
C HIS A 157 2.30 -12.63 0.65
N PRO A 158 1.92 -13.29 -0.49
CA PRO A 158 2.75 -14.32 -1.13
C PRO A 158 4.14 -13.85 -1.55
N LEU A 159 4.30 -12.57 -1.90
CA LEU A 159 5.58 -11.92 -2.12
C LEU A 159 5.95 -11.08 -0.89
N LEU A 160 7.26 -10.89 -0.61
CA LEU A 160 7.68 -10.00 0.48
C LEU A 160 7.11 -8.59 0.26
N CYS A 161 6.18 -8.21 1.09
CA CYS A 161 5.47 -6.94 1.06
C CYS A 161 5.74 -6.16 2.34
N LEU A 162 6.08 -4.88 2.22
CA LEU A 162 6.35 -3.99 3.35
C LEU A 162 5.19 -3.04 3.62
N GLY A 163 4.69 -3.05 4.85
CA GLY A 163 3.95 -1.94 5.42
C GLY A 163 4.90 -0.83 5.85
N TYR A 164 4.45 0.40 5.73
CA TYR A 164 5.20 1.61 6.09
C TYR A 164 4.48 2.37 7.18
N ARG A 165 5.20 2.70 8.26
CA ARG A 165 4.71 3.57 9.34
C ARG A 165 5.57 4.83 9.37
N PHE A 166 4.97 5.97 9.01
CA PHE A 166 5.58 7.29 9.07
C PHE A 166 5.14 7.99 10.35
N GLU A 167 6.12 8.42 11.13
CA GLU A 167 5.92 9.23 12.33
C GLU A 167 6.53 10.61 12.08
N PHE A 168 5.71 11.66 12.22
CA PHE A 168 6.13 13.05 12.04
C PHE A 168 5.42 13.94 13.06
N GLN A 169 6.20 14.60 13.94
CA GLN A 169 5.66 15.31 15.09
C GLN A 169 4.83 14.34 15.97
N ASP A 170 3.56 14.69 16.26
CA ASP A 170 2.60 13.87 17.00
C ASP A 170 1.69 13.03 16.08
N LYS A 171 1.97 12.96 14.80
CA LYS A 171 1.13 12.29 13.79
C LYS A 171 1.77 11.01 13.27
N VAL A 172 0.92 10.01 13.07
CA VAL A 172 1.29 8.68 12.59
C VAL A 172 0.39 8.27 11.44
N LEU A 173 1.02 7.88 10.34
CA LEU A 173 0.37 7.25 9.19
C LEU A 173 0.95 5.86 9.00
N CYS A 174 0.08 4.84 8.89
CA CYS A 174 0.46 3.48 8.54
C CYS A 174 -0.16 3.06 7.20
N THR A 175 0.57 2.26 6.42
CA THR A 175 0.06 1.55 5.25
C THR A 175 0.17 0.05 5.47
N ALA A 176 -0.88 -0.68 5.13
CA ALA A 176 -0.95 -2.12 5.10
C ALA A 176 -1.61 -2.51 3.77
N TYR A 177 -0.87 -2.27 2.67
CA TYR A 177 -1.25 -2.70 1.34
C TYR A 177 -1.02 -4.20 1.26
N ASP A 178 -1.69 -4.85 0.37
CA ASP A 178 -1.58 -6.28 0.07
C ASP A 178 -1.21 -7.14 1.28
N THR A 179 -2.23 -7.47 2.05
CA THR A 179 -2.08 -8.28 3.26
C THR A 179 -3.36 -9.06 3.56
N GLU A 180 -3.23 -10.29 4.01
CA GLU A 180 -4.33 -11.05 4.61
C GLU A 180 -4.03 -11.38 6.08
N PRO A 181 -5.03 -11.78 6.88
CA PRO A 181 -4.78 -12.24 8.25
C PRO A 181 -3.79 -13.41 8.27
N PHE A 182 -2.82 -13.42 9.18
CA PHE A 182 -2.05 -14.62 9.44
C PHE A 182 -2.96 -15.70 9.98
N ARG A 183 -2.81 -16.92 9.49
CA ARG A 183 -3.65 -18.08 9.81
C ARG A 183 -2.79 -19.30 10.07
N ASN A 184 -3.34 -20.22 10.84
CA ASN A 184 -2.76 -21.54 10.96
C ASN A 184 -2.69 -22.22 9.57
N VAL A 185 -1.49 -22.59 9.14
CA VAL A 185 -1.24 -23.27 7.86
C VAL A 185 -1.32 -24.79 7.96
N PHE A 186 -1.35 -25.34 9.19
CA PHE A 186 -1.47 -26.77 9.45
C PHE A 186 -2.92 -27.20 9.50
N SER A 187 -3.15 -28.48 9.22
CA SER A 187 -4.50 -29.06 9.28
C SER A 187 -5.14 -28.89 10.67
N THR A 188 -6.39 -28.46 10.67
CA THR A 188 -7.22 -28.38 11.89
C THR A 188 -8.27 -29.48 11.95
N ASP A 189 -8.39 -30.30 10.88
CA ASP A 189 -9.27 -31.47 10.85
C ASP A 189 -8.61 -32.66 11.58
N THR A 190 -9.14 -33.00 12.74
CA THR A 190 -8.65 -34.10 13.56
C THR A 190 -8.72 -35.48 12.89
N ASN A 191 -9.47 -35.61 11.78
CA ASN A 191 -9.58 -36.82 10.98
C ASN A 191 -8.67 -36.83 9.75
N ALA A 192 -7.98 -35.72 9.46
CA ALA A 192 -7.06 -35.63 8.33
C ALA A 192 -5.81 -36.50 8.60
N ALA A 193 -5.29 -37.14 7.56
CA ALA A 193 -4.11 -38.03 7.69
C ALA A 193 -2.83 -37.28 8.09
N ASP A 194 -2.77 -35.97 7.85
CA ASP A 194 -1.67 -35.05 8.17
C ASP A 194 -1.91 -34.23 9.45
N PHE A 195 -2.99 -34.54 10.20
CA PHE A 195 -3.27 -33.84 11.45
C PHE A 195 -2.27 -34.26 12.54
N ASP A 196 -1.60 -33.24 13.11
CA ASP A 196 -0.80 -33.37 14.32
C ASP A 196 -1.21 -32.27 15.30
N PRO A 197 -1.67 -32.60 16.52
CA PRO A 197 -2.15 -31.61 17.48
C PRO A 197 -1.07 -30.63 17.91
N VAL A 198 0.20 -31.04 17.97
CA VAL A 198 1.31 -30.18 18.40
C VAL A 198 1.56 -29.11 17.32
N THR A 199 1.76 -29.51 16.08
CA THR A 199 1.98 -28.56 14.97
C THR A 199 0.75 -27.66 14.72
N CYS A 200 -0.47 -28.21 14.94
CA CYS A 200 -1.70 -27.39 14.83
C CYS A 200 -1.73 -26.29 15.89
N ASP A 201 -1.36 -26.59 17.15
CA ASP A 201 -1.38 -25.58 18.21
C ASP A 201 -0.22 -24.57 18.04
N GLU A 202 0.99 -25.03 17.72
CA GLU A 202 2.13 -24.14 17.38
C GLU A 202 1.80 -23.21 16.21
N GLY A 203 1.14 -23.70 15.17
CA GLY A 203 0.72 -22.89 14.04
C GLY A 203 -0.33 -21.84 14.39
N LYS A 204 -1.25 -22.13 15.30
CA LYS A 204 -2.22 -21.14 15.83
C LYS A 204 -1.51 -20.06 16.63
N GLU A 205 -0.59 -20.45 17.53
CA GLU A 205 0.18 -19.51 18.35
C GLU A 205 1.01 -18.59 17.45
N ALA A 206 1.75 -19.13 16.48
CA ALA A 206 2.55 -18.35 15.54
C ALA A 206 1.69 -17.35 14.73
N ALA A 207 0.53 -17.78 14.23
CA ALA A 207 -0.39 -16.90 13.52
C ALA A 207 -0.92 -15.77 14.40
N ASN A 208 -1.26 -16.09 15.67
CA ASN A 208 -1.72 -15.08 16.61
C ASN A 208 -0.62 -14.07 16.94
N GLU A 209 0.62 -14.53 17.20
CA GLU A 209 1.76 -13.66 17.46
C GLU A 209 2.02 -12.68 16.29
N GLU A 210 1.99 -13.17 15.05
CA GLU A 210 2.20 -12.29 13.88
C GLU A 210 1.07 -11.28 13.71
N ASN A 211 -0.19 -11.67 13.93
CA ASN A 211 -1.32 -10.75 13.94
C ASN A 211 -1.17 -9.68 15.04
N GLU A 212 -0.76 -10.05 16.25
CA GLU A 212 -0.50 -9.08 17.33
C GLU A 212 0.64 -8.12 16.98
N LYS A 213 1.72 -8.59 16.33
CA LYS A 213 2.81 -7.71 15.85
C LYS A 213 2.32 -6.71 14.80
N LEU A 214 1.36 -7.08 13.95
CA LEU A 214 0.72 -6.14 13.02
C LEU A 214 -0.15 -5.13 13.77
N LEU A 215 -0.94 -5.55 14.76
CA LEU A 215 -1.72 -4.62 15.59
C LEU A 215 -0.81 -3.62 16.30
N ASP A 216 0.34 -4.07 16.83
CA ASP A 216 1.34 -3.18 17.43
C ASP A 216 1.93 -2.19 16.43
N PHE A 217 2.16 -2.63 15.19
CA PHE A 217 2.63 -1.76 14.11
C PHE A 217 1.61 -0.67 13.75
N TYR A 218 0.30 -0.96 13.82
CA TYR A 218 -0.78 0.00 13.56
C TYR A 218 -1.13 0.86 14.77
N ARG A 219 -0.69 0.48 15.97
CA ARG A 219 -1.10 1.07 17.25
C ARG A 219 -1.07 2.58 17.25
N ASP A 220 -2.21 3.18 17.69
CA ASP A 220 -2.42 4.61 17.84
C ASP A 220 -2.18 5.43 16.56
N ALA A 221 -2.27 4.81 15.38
CA ALA A 221 -2.13 5.56 14.14
C ALA A 221 -3.27 6.57 13.97
N ASN A 222 -2.93 7.77 13.50
CA ASN A 222 -3.94 8.75 13.09
C ASN A 222 -4.67 8.29 11.84
N ILE A 223 -3.91 7.65 10.91
CA ILE A 223 -4.47 7.04 9.70
C ILE A 223 -3.83 5.67 9.49
N LEU A 224 -4.66 4.68 9.22
CA LEU A 224 -4.27 3.38 8.66
C LEU A 224 -4.90 3.25 7.28
N ILE A 225 -4.09 3.06 6.24
CA ILE A 225 -4.55 2.71 4.89
C ILE A 225 -4.36 1.21 4.75
N HIS A 226 -5.46 0.47 4.60
CA HIS A 226 -5.44 -0.98 4.70
C HIS A 226 -6.12 -1.63 3.50
N ASP A 227 -5.53 -2.73 3.01
CA ASP A 227 -6.12 -3.62 2.01
C ASP A 227 -7.54 -4.05 2.43
N CYS A 228 -8.45 -4.00 1.46
CA CYS A 228 -9.87 -4.28 1.66
C CYS A 228 -10.48 -4.79 0.36
N GLN A 229 -9.84 -5.74 -0.29
CA GLN A 229 -10.22 -6.19 -1.62
C GLN A 229 -11.56 -6.95 -1.61
N TYR A 230 -11.83 -7.71 -0.54
CA TYR A 230 -12.94 -8.64 -0.47
C TYR A 230 -13.97 -8.29 0.61
N THR A 231 -15.16 -8.88 0.47
CA THR A 231 -16.08 -9.11 1.58
C THR A 231 -15.66 -10.38 2.32
N LYS A 232 -16.13 -10.58 3.54
CA LYS A 232 -15.86 -11.79 4.33
C LYS A 232 -16.29 -13.07 3.60
N ASP A 233 -17.46 -13.05 2.94
CA ASP A 233 -17.98 -14.21 2.22
C ASP A 233 -17.12 -14.52 0.98
N GLU A 234 -16.71 -13.51 0.21
CA GLU A 234 -15.78 -13.68 -0.92
C GLU A 234 -14.45 -14.28 -0.46
N TYR A 235 -13.88 -13.75 0.62
CA TYR A 235 -12.61 -14.20 1.16
C TYR A 235 -12.65 -15.68 1.54
N PHE A 236 -13.61 -16.08 2.40
CA PHE A 236 -13.68 -17.47 2.87
C PHE A 236 -14.17 -18.45 1.81
N SER A 237 -14.87 -18.01 0.77
CA SER A 237 -15.33 -18.91 -0.29
C SER A 237 -14.20 -19.37 -1.21
N SER A 238 -13.22 -18.51 -1.55
CA SER A 238 -12.22 -18.84 -2.59
C SER A 238 -10.96 -17.98 -2.60
N LYS A 239 -10.78 -17.05 -1.65
CA LYS A 239 -9.70 -16.06 -1.70
C LYS A 239 -8.67 -16.20 -0.58
N VAL A 240 -8.86 -17.15 0.28
CA VAL A 240 -7.90 -17.49 1.35
C VAL A 240 -6.55 -17.89 0.73
N GLY A 241 -5.46 -17.25 1.18
CA GLY A 241 -4.10 -17.46 0.65
C GLY A 241 -3.75 -16.62 -0.58
N TRP A 242 -4.63 -15.68 -0.99
CA TRP A 242 -4.36 -14.76 -2.09
C TRP A 242 -3.61 -13.50 -1.66
N GLY A 243 -3.41 -13.31 -0.34
CA GLY A 243 -2.65 -12.19 0.21
C GLY A 243 -3.43 -10.88 0.33
N HIS A 244 -4.77 -10.94 0.36
CA HIS A 244 -5.64 -9.76 0.49
C HIS A 244 -6.68 -9.93 1.57
N SER A 245 -7.04 -8.80 2.22
CA SER A 245 -7.99 -8.76 3.31
C SER A 245 -9.44 -8.55 2.86
N PHE A 246 -10.33 -8.81 3.79
CA PHE A 246 -11.73 -8.39 3.74
C PHE A 246 -11.98 -7.23 4.70
N PHE A 247 -12.95 -6.38 4.36
CA PHE A 247 -13.12 -5.09 5.04
C PHE A 247 -13.44 -5.22 6.53
N GLU A 248 -14.12 -6.27 6.98
CA GLU A 248 -14.42 -6.47 8.40
C GLU A 248 -13.15 -6.75 9.21
N HIS A 249 -12.18 -7.50 8.63
CA HIS A 249 -10.89 -7.73 9.29
C HIS A 249 -10.08 -6.43 9.39
N ALA A 250 -10.05 -5.63 8.32
CA ALA A 250 -9.35 -4.36 8.30
C ALA A 250 -9.90 -3.41 9.39
N ILE A 251 -11.24 -3.31 9.51
CA ILE A 251 -11.91 -2.49 10.51
C ILE A 251 -11.65 -3.02 11.94
N ASP A 252 -11.76 -4.34 12.16
CA ASP A 252 -11.49 -4.96 13.46
C ASP A 252 -10.04 -4.71 13.91
N SER A 253 -9.09 -4.82 12.99
CA SER A 253 -7.67 -4.53 13.25
C SER A 253 -7.46 -3.06 13.64
N ALA A 254 -8.11 -2.12 12.93
CA ALA A 254 -8.05 -0.70 13.26
C ALA A 254 -8.64 -0.39 14.64
N LEU A 255 -9.76 -1.03 15.00
CA LEU A 255 -10.39 -0.89 16.32
C LEU A 255 -9.47 -1.40 17.43
N LYS A 256 -8.92 -2.60 17.28
CA LYS A 256 -8.00 -3.20 18.25
C LYS A 256 -6.72 -2.40 18.44
N ALA A 257 -6.23 -1.79 17.36
CA ALA A 257 -5.02 -0.98 17.37
C ALA A 257 -5.26 0.49 17.79
N ASN A 258 -6.49 0.87 18.20
CA ASN A 258 -6.85 2.25 18.56
C ASN A 258 -6.55 3.29 17.46
N VAL A 259 -6.74 2.90 16.20
CA VAL A 259 -6.57 3.79 15.02
C VAL A 259 -7.69 4.85 15.04
N LYS A 260 -7.38 6.08 14.61
CA LYS A 260 -8.37 7.16 14.54
C LYS A 260 -9.16 7.18 13.24
N LYS A 261 -8.51 6.86 12.14
CA LYS A 261 -9.13 6.78 10.81
C LYS A 261 -8.57 5.59 10.04
N ILE A 262 -9.46 4.74 9.52
CA ILE A 262 -9.10 3.71 8.54
C ILE A 262 -9.57 4.13 7.15
N VAL A 263 -8.67 3.96 6.16
CA VAL A 263 -8.96 4.12 4.74
C VAL A 263 -8.95 2.74 4.12
N LEU A 264 -10.13 2.25 3.73
CA LEU A 264 -10.32 0.97 3.05
C LEU A 264 -9.83 1.12 1.62
N PHE A 265 -8.79 0.38 1.25
CA PHE A 265 -7.99 0.59 0.06
C PHE A 265 -7.86 -0.69 -0.78
N HIS A 266 -7.26 -0.61 -1.96
CA HIS A 266 -6.96 -1.76 -2.83
C HIS A 266 -8.20 -2.51 -3.29
N HIS A 267 -9.19 -1.75 -3.83
CA HIS A 267 -10.49 -2.30 -4.25
C HIS A 267 -10.33 -3.32 -5.37
N ASP A 268 -11.09 -4.42 -5.29
CA ASP A 268 -11.17 -5.41 -6.37
C ASP A 268 -11.48 -4.73 -7.72
N PRO A 269 -10.75 -5.05 -8.80
CA PRO A 269 -10.96 -4.42 -10.11
C PRO A 269 -12.37 -4.64 -10.69
N LEU A 270 -13.09 -5.66 -10.26
CA LEU A 270 -14.47 -5.92 -10.67
C LEU A 270 -15.50 -5.14 -9.85
N ARG A 271 -15.09 -4.57 -8.71
CA ARG A 271 -15.98 -3.81 -7.81
C ARG A 271 -16.40 -2.49 -8.47
N THR A 272 -17.69 -2.31 -8.68
CA THR A 272 -18.26 -1.09 -9.26
C THR A 272 -18.36 0.05 -8.24
N ASP A 273 -18.50 1.29 -8.73
CA ASP A 273 -18.78 2.46 -7.88
C ASP A 273 -20.02 2.26 -7.01
N GLN A 274 -21.07 1.64 -7.57
CA GLN A 274 -22.29 1.35 -6.82
C GLN A 274 -22.02 0.41 -5.63
N GLU A 275 -21.24 -0.65 -5.83
CA GLU A 275 -20.86 -1.59 -4.76
C GLU A 275 -19.98 -0.94 -3.70
N LEU A 276 -19.10 0.00 -4.09
CA LEU A 276 -18.29 0.77 -3.15
C LEU A 276 -19.13 1.76 -2.34
N PHE A 277 -20.15 2.41 -2.93
CA PHE A 277 -21.11 3.22 -2.18
C PHE A 277 -21.96 2.37 -1.21
N GLU A 278 -22.29 1.16 -1.60
CA GLU A 278 -23.02 0.23 -0.71
C GLU A 278 -22.12 -0.23 0.45
N LEU A 279 -20.85 -0.51 0.19
CA LEU A 279 -19.84 -0.81 1.21
C LEU A 279 -19.70 0.37 2.20
N GLU A 280 -19.57 1.60 1.71
CA GLU A 280 -19.47 2.79 2.56
C GLU A 280 -20.69 2.92 3.48
N LYS A 281 -21.90 2.78 2.94
CA LYS A 281 -23.16 2.78 3.73
C LYS A 281 -23.20 1.64 4.74
N HIS A 282 -22.76 0.44 4.34
CA HIS A 282 -22.67 -0.72 5.24
C HIS A 282 -21.74 -0.45 6.42
N CYS A 283 -20.56 0.06 6.15
CA CYS A 283 -19.58 0.40 7.19
C CYS A 283 -20.12 1.46 8.15
N GLN A 284 -20.71 2.54 7.64
CA GLN A 284 -21.33 3.59 8.46
C GLN A 284 -22.44 3.04 9.36
N LYS A 285 -23.29 2.18 8.83
CA LYS A 285 -24.44 1.60 9.57
C LYS A 285 -23.99 0.65 10.68
N HIS A 286 -23.00 -0.21 10.41
CA HIS A 286 -22.64 -1.32 11.31
C HIS A 286 -21.51 -0.99 12.26
N PHE A 287 -20.62 -0.08 11.89
CA PHE A 287 -19.43 0.26 12.68
C PHE A 287 -19.39 1.72 13.14
N GLY A 288 -20.08 2.64 12.46
CA GLY A 288 -20.00 4.09 12.70
C GLY A 288 -20.48 4.56 14.07
N ASN A 289 -21.21 3.73 14.84
CA ASN A 289 -21.71 4.07 16.18
C ASN A 289 -21.00 3.29 17.30
N GLN A 290 -19.99 2.47 16.97
CA GLN A 290 -19.35 1.57 17.93
C GLN A 290 -18.05 2.11 18.54
N SER A 291 -17.48 3.16 17.95
CA SER A 291 -16.20 3.73 18.37
C SER A 291 -15.97 5.12 17.76
N ASP A 292 -14.90 5.79 18.21
CA ASP A 292 -14.40 7.04 17.61
C ASP A 292 -13.61 6.80 16.28
N LEU A 293 -13.64 5.58 15.74
CA LEU A 293 -12.98 5.22 14.48
C LEU A 293 -13.73 5.80 13.28
N GLU A 294 -13.09 6.70 12.55
CA GLU A 294 -13.60 7.16 11.25
C GLU A 294 -13.25 6.13 10.16
N ILE A 295 -14.26 5.64 9.44
CA ILE A 295 -14.10 4.66 8.36
C ILE A 295 -14.37 5.35 7.03
N VAL A 296 -13.41 5.27 6.11
CA VAL A 296 -13.45 5.92 4.79
C VAL A 296 -13.14 4.89 3.71
N VAL A 297 -13.92 4.85 2.65
CA VAL A 297 -13.62 4.08 1.44
C VAL A 297 -12.73 4.93 0.53
N ALA A 298 -11.57 4.39 0.14
CA ALA A 298 -10.58 5.12 -0.65
C ALA A 298 -11.12 5.54 -2.01
N LYS A 299 -10.82 6.79 -2.40
CA LYS A 299 -11.23 7.37 -3.68
C LYS A 299 -10.05 8.14 -4.29
N GLU A 300 -9.85 8.03 -5.60
CA GLU A 300 -8.86 8.84 -6.31
C GLU A 300 -9.13 10.33 -6.13
N GLY A 301 -8.07 11.10 -5.96
CA GLY A 301 -8.15 12.54 -5.71
C GLY A 301 -8.47 12.91 -4.26
N MET A 302 -8.80 11.94 -3.38
CA MET A 302 -9.04 12.19 -1.96
C MET A 302 -7.79 12.77 -1.31
N GLU A 303 -7.97 13.89 -0.60
CA GLU A 303 -6.94 14.53 0.21
C GLU A 303 -7.30 14.46 1.68
N ILE A 304 -6.34 14.09 2.53
CA ILE A 304 -6.50 14.08 3.98
C ILE A 304 -5.35 14.85 4.61
N VAL A 305 -5.69 15.76 5.52
CA VAL A 305 -4.73 16.49 6.35
C VAL A 305 -4.73 15.88 7.75
N ILE A 306 -3.54 15.58 8.28
CA ILE A 306 -3.34 14.93 9.59
C ILE A 306 -2.74 15.93 10.56
#